data_9e580fa3d9db0925881840a4c7c262e3
#
_entry.id   9e580fa3d9db0925881840a4c7c262e3
#
_cell.length_a   1.000
_cell.length_b   1.000
_cell.length_c   1.000
_cell.angle_alpha   90.00
_cell.angle_beta   90.00
_cell.angle_gamma   90.00
#
_symmetry.space_group_name_H-M   'P 1'
#
loop_
_entity.id
_entity.type
_entity.pdbx_description
1 polymer ?
#
loop_
_entity_poly.entity_id
_entity_poly.type
_entity_poly.pdbx_seq_one_letter_code
_entity_poly.pdbx_strand_id
1 'polypeptide(L)'
;MTGIIDYAHTETRSFADLPFNEIDALIISTLIYEDVASVCPTLMLDETRSGSFAARIRAFEPKHPLIWLKGIWHPELESVSLDEANRELHRSPETHADDKPHEAQMVSVVNPDLTHDLFQAAGENPRYANVRLGAVVEHINQGEQTQFAAATFQLPDGHKRRKPTYKGTLVISFRGTDDSLIGWKEDFNMAFQYPVPAQRSASAYLDMVARLWEGPIILVGHSKGGNLAIYAAMNADPKVRKRIQHVYSLDGPGFPPEIVTSPAYRTIQPKVTKIVPSSSIVGMIFETPEPCRVVSSDSDGIMQHSAFTWLLDGDQFITEPDLSSSSQLFNEELNHWIATLTPEQRERAVDALFTVLHANGATSFSEVMSNFPASIPAMLGAYVGLTPADRRHLVEALAILFKASTAKRKPTPAPASAPSSATSKATAEIPAETATGADSAAPARADTDADAGTTASPSAEDATEIAD
;
A
#
# COMPACT_ATOMS: atom_id res chain seq x y z
N MET A 1 21.15 6.88 -10.78
CA MET A 1 20.04 6.63 -9.86
C MET A 1 18.79 7.09 -10.57
N THR A 2 17.80 6.26 -10.61
CA THR A 2 16.55 6.47 -11.36
C THR A 2 15.39 6.47 -10.37
N GLY A 3 14.27 7.08 -10.74
CA GLY A 3 13.03 7.04 -9.99
C GLY A 3 12.01 6.08 -10.61
N ILE A 4 10.80 6.02 -10.04
CA ILE A 4 9.73 5.12 -10.52
C ILE A 4 9.23 5.50 -11.92
N ILE A 5 9.30 6.77 -12.33
CA ILE A 5 8.94 7.21 -13.69
C ILE A 5 9.94 6.66 -14.70
N ASP A 6 11.25 6.76 -14.41
CA ASP A 6 12.29 6.19 -15.27
C ASP A 6 12.12 4.67 -15.41
N TYR A 7 11.82 3.98 -14.31
CA TYR A 7 11.54 2.55 -14.32
C TYR A 7 10.31 2.22 -15.17
N ALA A 8 9.23 2.98 -15.01
CA ALA A 8 8.01 2.83 -15.81
C ALA A 8 8.24 3.07 -17.30
N HIS A 9 9.25 3.87 -17.70
CA HIS A 9 9.65 4.03 -19.10
C HIS A 9 10.55 2.91 -19.62
N THR A 10 11.47 2.41 -18.80
CA THR A 10 12.60 1.58 -19.28
C THR A 10 12.47 0.10 -19.02
N GLU A 11 11.72 -0.32 -17.97
CA GLU A 11 11.54 -1.74 -17.68
C GLU A 11 10.47 -2.35 -18.56
N THR A 12 10.88 -3.10 -19.57
CA THR A 12 9.97 -3.69 -20.58
C THR A 12 9.76 -5.18 -20.44
N ARG A 13 10.45 -5.84 -19.48
CA ARG A 13 10.27 -7.28 -19.22
C ARG A 13 8.84 -7.57 -18.78
N SER A 14 8.23 -8.59 -19.36
CA SER A 14 6.89 -9.02 -18.98
C SER A 14 6.84 -9.54 -17.52
N PHE A 15 5.65 -9.61 -16.92
CA PHE A 15 5.48 -10.23 -15.58
C PHE A 15 5.78 -11.73 -15.56
N ALA A 16 5.97 -12.38 -16.73
CA ALA A 16 6.45 -13.75 -16.83
C ALA A 16 7.99 -13.82 -16.73
N ASP A 17 8.69 -12.82 -17.25
CA ASP A 17 10.16 -12.76 -17.26
C ASP A 17 10.72 -12.10 -15.98
N LEU A 18 10.08 -11.04 -15.52
CA LEU A 18 10.31 -10.41 -14.21
C LEU A 18 8.98 -10.42 -13.45
N PRO A 19 8.79 -11.32 -12.48
CA PRO A 19 7.58 -11.36 -11.66
C PRO A 19 7.28 -10.02 -10.99
N PHE A 20 6.01 -9.81 -10.64
CA PHE A 20 5.57 -8.62 -9.90
C PHE A 20 6.43 -8.40 -8.66
N ASN A 21 7.00 -7.22 -8.54
CA ASN A 21 7.96 -6.87 -7.51
C ASN A 21 7.53 -5.63 -6.70
N GLU A 22 8.39 -5.16 -5.83
CA GLU A 22 8.13 -4.05 -4.91
C GLU A 22 8.06 -2.70 -5.62
N ILE A 23 8.78 -2.53 -6.74
CA ILE A 23 8.72 -1.30 -7.54
C ILE A 23 7.40 -1.25 -8.30
N ASP A 24 6.94 -2.38 -8.84
CA ASP A 24 5.61 -2.49 -9.43
C ASP A 24 4.52 -2.16 -8.40
N ALA A 25 4.69 -2.61 -7.15
CA ALA A 25 3.78 -2.31 -6.06
C ALA A 25 3.72 -0.80 -5.78
N LEU A 26 4.88 -0.12 -5.77
CA LEU A 26 4.94 1.34 -5.59
C LEU A 26 4.29 2.07 -6.77
N ILE A 27 4.62 1.67 -8.01
CA ILE A 27 4.00 2.25 -9.22
C ILE A 27 2.48 2.10 -9.15
N ILE A 28 1.95 0.88 -8.99
CA ILE A 28 0.50 0.65 -8.97
C ILE A 28 -0.19 1.38 -7.80
N SER A 29 0.46 1.49 -6.65
CA SER A 29 -0.09 2.25 -5.53
C SER A 29 -0.07 3.77 -5.76
N THR A 30 0.73 4.24 -6.70
CA THR A 30 0.83 5.65 -7.08
C THR A 30 -0.10 5.98 -8.25
N LEU A 31 -0.29 5.08 -9.22
CA LEU A 31 -1.20 5.28 -10.37
C LEU A 31 -2.65 5.60 -9.94
N ILE A 32 -3.09 5.11 -8.78
CA ILE A 32 -4.46 5.33 -8.29
C ILE A 32 -4.71 6.76 -7.78
N TYR A 33 -3.68 7.61 -7.72
CA TYR A 33 -3.85 9.03 -7.41
C TYR A 33 -4.28 9.86 -8.64
N GLU A 34 -4.17 9.29 -9.86
CA GLU A 34 -4.76 9.87 -11.07
C GLU A 34 -6.29 9.75 -11.03
N ASP A 35 -7.01 10.59 -11.78
CA ASP A 35 -8.48 10.53 -11.92
C ASP A 35 -8.91 9.33 -12.77
N VAL A 36 -8.62 8.13 -12.24
CA VAL A 36 -8.97 6.87 -12.91
C VAL A 36 -10.47 6.59 -12.90
N ALA A 37 -11.24 7.24 -12.03
CA ALA A 37 -12.69 7.06 -11.95
C ALA A 37 -13.41 7.62 -13.18
N SER A 38 -12.84 8.64 -13.84
CA SER A 38 -13.41 9.26 -15.04
C SER A 38 -13.31 8.38 -16.29
N VAL A 39 -12.32 7.46 -16.33
CA VAL A 39 -12.00 6.67 -17.54
C VAL A 39 -12.09 5.17 -17.35
N CYS A 40 -12.34 4.71 -16.13
CA CYS A 40 -12.38 3.27 -15.81
C CYS A 40 -13.73 2.84 -15.24
N PRO A 41 -14.12 1.56 -15.42
CA PRO A 41 -15.32 1.03 -14.80
C PRO A 41 -15.28 1.14 -13.27
N THR A 42 -16.34 1.73 -12.71
CA THR A 42 -16.51 1.93 -11.26
C THR A 42 -17.24 0.76 -10.61
N LEU A 43 -16.93 0.49 -9.36
CA LEU A 43 -17.62 -0.49 -8.52
C LEU A 43 -18.45 0.24 -7.45
N MET A 44 -19.77 0.04 -7.45
CA MET A 44 -20.61 0.59 -6.40
C MET A 44 -20.51 -0.27 -5.14
N LEU A 45 -20.17 0.33 -4.00
CA LEU A 45 -20.11 -0.34 -2.69
C LEU A 45 -21.51 -0.71 -2.14
N ASP A 46 -22.58 -0.45 -2.89
CA ASP A 46 -23.93 -0.83 -2.51
C ASP A 46 -24.14 -2.34 -2.74
N GLU A 47 -24.37 -3.09 -1.66
CA GLU A 47 -24.63 -4.53 -1.70
C GLU A 47 -25.82 -4.93 -2.59
N THR A 48 -26.72 -4.01 -2.90
CA THR A 48 -27.90 -4.26 -3.74
C THR A 48 -27.56 -4.39 -5.22
N ARG A 49 -26.41 -3.86 -5.68
CA ARG A 49 -26.03 -3.83 -7.10
C ARG A 49 -24.85 -4.76 -7.45
N SER A 50 -24.00 -5.10 -6.52
CA SER A 50 -22.75 -5.79 -6.81
C SER A 50 -22.66 -7.14 -6.10
N GLY A 51 -22.53 -8.23 -6.85
CA GLY A 51 -21.99 -9.48 -6.37
C GLY A 51 -22.97 -10.54 -5.85
N SER A 52 -24.15 -10.24 -5.33
CA SER A 52 -25.11 -11.29 -4.94
C SER A 52 -25.86 -11.81 -6.17
N PHE A 53 -26.19 -13.12 -6.19
CA PHE A 53 -26.98 -13.73 -7.27
C PHE A 53 -28.31 -13.01 -7.48
N ALA A 54 -28.97 -12.60 -6.39
CA ALA A 54 -30.22 -11.85 -6.46
C ALA A 54 -30.04 -10.44 -7.04
N ALA A 55 -28.93 -9.75 -6.74
CA ALA A 55 -28.62 -8.45 -7.32
C ALA A 55 -28.36 -8.55 -8.81
N ARG A 56 -27.60 -9.56 -9.25
CA ARG A 56 -27.33 -9.83 -10.67
C ARG A 56 -28.60 -10.14 -11.49
N ILE A 57 -29.55 -10.84 -10.90
CA ILE A 57 -30.87 -11.05 -11.54
C ILE A 57 -31.64 -9.73 -11.66
N ARG A 58 -31.62 -8.88 -10.64
CA ARG A 58 -32.34 -7.59 -10.63
C ARG A 58 -31.75 -6.58 -11.62
N ALA A 59 -30.45 -6.68 -11.91
CA ALA A 59 -29.75 -5.83 -12.88
C ALA A 59 -30.07 -6.19 -14.35
N PHE A 60 -31.29 -6.66 -14.64
CA PHE A 60 -31.71 -7.00 -16.00
C PHE A 60 -31.62 -5.80 -16.93
N GLU A 61 -30.81 -5.96 -17.99
CA GLU A 61 -30.65 -4.95 -19.03
C GLU A 61 -31.35 -5.39 -20.31
N PRO A 62 -32.53 -4.77 -20.65
CA PRO A 62 -33.33 -5.20 -21.80
C PRO A 62 -32.61 -5.07 -23.15
N LYS A 63 -31.64 -4.14 -23.26
CA LYS A 63 -30.86 -3.90 -24.48
C LYS A 63 -29.80 -5.00 -24.75
N HIS A 64 -29.33 -5.66 -23.71
CA HIS A 64 -28.26 -6.66 -23.78
C HIS A 64 -28.57 -7.94 -22.99
N PRO A 65 -29.69 -8.64 -23.27
CA PRO A 65 -30.15 -9.76 -22.44
C PRO A 65 -29.19 -10.95 -22.39
N LEU A 66 -28.41 -11.19 -23.45
CA LEU A 66 -27.42 -12.26 -23.49
C LEU A 66 -26.18 -11.94 -22.64
N ILE A 67 -25.75 -10.68 -22.62
CA ILE A 67 -24.64 -10.21 -21.76
C ILE A 67 -25.08 -10.31 -20.31
N TRP A 68 -26.28 -9.82 -19.97
CA TRP A 68 -26.86 -9.98 -18.65
C TRP A 68 -26.93 -11.44 -18.21
N LEU A 69 -27.42 -12.35 -19.06
CA LEU A 69 -27.51 -13.77 -18.74
C LEU A 69 -26.13 -14.39 -18.47
N LYS A 70 -25.10 -14.01 -19.25
CA LYS A 70 -23.71 -14.43 -19.03
C LYS A 70 -23.19 -13.90 -17.68
N GLY A 71 -23.46 -12.64 -17.36
CA GLY A 71 -23.05 -11.99 -16.11
C GLY A 71 -23.68 -12.58 -14.83
N ILE A 72 -24.89 -13.18 -14.94
CA ILE A 72 -25.51 -13.90 -13.82
C ILE A 72 -24.68 -15.09 -13.38
N TRP A 73 -24.21 -15.90 -14.36
CA TRP A 73 -23.49 -17.14 -14.09
C TRP A 73 -21.98 -16.96 -13.98
N HIS A 74 -21.43 -15.95 -14.66
CA HIS A 74 -20.00 -15.66 -14.70
C HIS A 74 -19.78 -14.16 -14.51
N PRO A 75 -19.89 -13.66 -13.26
CA PRO A 75 -19.61 -12.26 -13.01
C PRO A 75 -18.13 -12.00 -13.29
N GLU A 76 -17.85 -11.00 -14.10
CA GLU A 76 -16.50 -10.57 -14.44
C GLU A 76 -16.28 -9.17 -13.85
N LEU A 77 -15.07 -8.90 -13.38
CA LEU A 77 -14.65 -7.54 -13.08
C LEU A 77 -14.53 -6.77 -14.39
N GLU A 78 -15.36 -5.75 -14.56
CA GLU A 78 -15.23 -4.83 -15.68
C GLU A 78 -13.92 -4.07 -15.56
N SER A 79 -13.20 -3.94 -16.67
CA SER A 79 -11.89 -3.31 -16.68
C SER A 79 -11.50 -2.89 -18.10
N VAL A 80 -10.67 -1.84 -18.20
CA VAL A 80 -10.03 -1.38 -19.42
C VAL A 80 -8.52 -1.66 -19.33
N SER A 81 -7.79 -1.69 -20.45
CA SER A 81 -6.33 -1.75 -20.36
C SER A 81 -5.76 -0.39 -19.91
N LEU A 82 -4.59 -0.41 -19.30
CA LEU A 82 -3.94 0.83 -18.87
C LEU A 82 -3.63 1.75 -20.05
N ASP A 83 -3.28 1.17 -21.21
CA ASP A 83 -3.12 1.90 -22.47
C ASP A 83 -4.44 2.55 -22.95
N GLU A 84 -5.61 1.85 -22.81
CA GLU A 84 -6.92 2.46 -23.14
C GLU A 84 -7.26 3.60 -22.19
N ALA A 85 -7.07 3.39 -20.88
CA ALA A 85 -7.30 4.42 -19.88
C ALA A 85 -6.42 5.67 -20.11
N ASN A 86 -5.12 5.44 -20.38
CA ASN A 86 -4.17 6.51 -20.70
C ASN A 86 -4.59 7.33 -21.92
N ARG A 87 -5.00 6.67 -23.00
CA ARG A 87 -5.49 7.37 -24.19
C ARG A 87 -6.76 8.19 -23.94
N GLU A 88 -7.65 7.71 -23.08
CA GLU A 88 -8.90 8.40 -22.77
C GLU A 88 -8.66 9.63 -21.88
N LEU A 89 -7.77 9.54 -20.89
CA LEU A 89 -7.34 10.69 -20.09
C LEU A 89 -6.77 11.82 -20.97
N HIS A 90 -5.95 11.47 -21.98
CA HIS A 90 -5.40 12.47 -22.91
C HIS A 90 -6.40 13.05 -23.92
N ARG A 91 -7.56 12.40 -24.14
CA ARG A 91 -8.63 12.91 -25.00
C ARG A 91 -9.54 13.91 -24.31
N SER A 92 -9.58 13.90 -22.99
CA SER A 92 -10.45 14.77 -22.19
C SER A 92 -9.66 15.92 -21.57
N PRO A 93 -9.32 16.98 -22.30
CA PRO A 93 -8.47 18.08 -21.81
C PRO A 93 -9.16 18.95 -20.75
N GLU A 94 -10.44 18.70 -20.43
CA GLU A 94 -11.25 19.56 -19.53
C GLU A 94 -11.11 19.24 -18.04
N THR A 95 -10.48 18.11 -17.66
CA THR A 95 -10.39 17.70 -16.25
C THR A 95 -9.19 18.27 -15.50
N HIS A 96 -8.21 18.84 -16.22
CA HIS A 96 -7.00 19.43 -15.61
C HIS A 96 -7.04 20.97 -15.52
N ALA A 97 -8.20 21.60 -15.77
CA ALA A 97 -8.37 23.05 -15.78
C ALA A 97 -8.68 23.66 -14.41
N ASP A 98 -8.24 23.04 -13.32
CA ASP A 98 -8.07 23.77 -12.08
C ASP A 98 -6.70 24.44 -12.11
N ASP A 99 -6.68 25.68 -12.64
CA ASP A 99 -5.57 26.62 -12.63
C ASP A 99 -5.10 26.94 -11.19
N LYS A 100 -4.54 25.95 -10.50
CA LYS A 100 -3.78 26.21 -9.28
C LYS A 100 -2.36 26.60 -9.68
N PRO A 101 -1.82 27.70 -9.11
CA PRO A 101 -0.46 28.14 -9.48
C PRO A 101 0.56 27.04 -9.22
N HIS A 102 1.47 26.83 -10.17
CA HIS A 102 2.57 25.84 -10.10
C HIS A 102 3.33 25.82 -8.78
N GLU A 103 3.40 26.94 -8.05
CA GLU A 103 4.09 27.03 -6.75
C GLU A 103 3.38 26.28 -5.62
N ALA A 104 2.04 26.13 -5.66
CA ALA A 104 1.30 25.41 -4.62
C ALA A 104 1.43 23.87 -4.79
N GLN A 105 1.68 23.40 -6.01
CA GLN A 105 1.85 21.98 -6.32
C GLN A 105 3.18 21.42 -5.81
N MET A 106 4.22 22.25 -5.66
CA MET A 106 5.54 21.81 -5.17
C MET A 106 5.56 21.39 -3.68
N VAL A 107 4.52 21.73 -2.92
CA VAL A 107 4.45 21.43 -1.47
C VAL A 107 3.60 20.20 -1.17
N SER A 108 2.89 19.67 -2.16
CA SER A 108 2.08 18.47 -1.98
C SER A 108 2.93 17.20 -1.97
N VAL A 109 2.65 16.30 -1.02
CA VAL A 109 3.24 14.95 -0.97
C VAL A 109 2.81 14.13 -2.19
N VAL A 110 1.63 14.42 -2.75
CA VAL A 110 1.13 13.92 -4.03
C VAL A 110 1.28 15.02 -5.06
N ASN A 111 2.12 14.81 -6.06
CA ASN A 111 2.34 15.74 -7.16
C ASN A 111 1.51 15.31 -8.38
N PRO A 112 0.45 16.03 -8.77
CA PRO A 112 -0.43 15.66 -9.87
C PRO A 112 0.31 15.53 -11.20
N ASP A 113 1.27 16.42 -11.50
CA ASP A 113 2.03 16.39 -12.76
C ASP A 113 2.88 15.12 -12.85
N LEU A 114 3.61 14.76 -11.77
CA LEU A 114 4.40 13.53 -11.73
C LEU A 114 3.51 12.28 -11.74
N THR A 115 2.31 12.35 -11.15
CA THR A 115 1.35 11.24 -11.21
C THR A 115 0.86 11.02 -12.62
N HIS A 116 0.56 12.10 -13.34
CA HIS A 116 0.17 12.07 -14.74
C HIS A 116 1.30 11.51 -15.63
N ASP A 117 2.54 12.00 -15.45
CA ASP A 117 3.73 11.49 -16.16
C ASP A 117 3.95 10.00 -15.90
N LEU A 118 3.79 9.54 -14.65
CA LEU A 118 3.89 8.12 -14.31
C LEU A 118 2.79 7.29 -14.98
N PHE A 119 1.56 7.80 -15.00
CA PHE A 119 0.43 7.12 -15.63
C PHE A 119 0.63 6.98 -17.13
N GLN A 120 1.11 8.06 -17.79
CA GLN A 120 1.48 8.04 -19.20
C GLN A 120 2.60 7.02 -19.46
N ALA A 121 3.71 7.11 -18.70
CA ALA A 121 4.83 6.20 -18.84
C ALA A 121 4.41 4.72 -18.72
N ALA A 122 3.59 4.40 -17.73
CA ALA A 122 3.07 3.05 -17.52
C ALA A 122 2.10 2.63 -18.64
N GLY A 123 1.20 3.53 -19.09
CA GLY A 123 0.25 3.25 -20.17
C GLY A 123 0.92 2.95 -21.52
N GLU A 124 2.05 3.58 -21.80
CA GLU A 124 2.83 3.38 -23.02
C GLU A 124 3.81 2.20 -22.95
N ASN A 125 4.15 1.72 -21.75
CA ASN A 125 5.15 0.68 -21.54
C ASN A 125 4.59 -0.74 -21.74
N PRO A 126 5.24 -1.61 -22.53
CA PRO A 126 4.80 -2.98 -22.78
C PRO A 126 4.58 -3.83 -21.51
N ARG A 127 5.28 -3.53 -20.39
CA ARG A 127 5.11 -4.22 -19.12
C ARG A 127 3.72 -3.96 -18.52
N TYR A 128 3.24 -2.69 -18.59
CA TYR A 128 2.03 -2.26 -17.90
C TYR A 128 0.85 -2.00 -18.84
N ALA A 129 1.08 -1.68 -20.10
CA ALA A 129 0.05 -1.29 -21.08
C ALA A 129 -1.16 -2.24 -21.12
N ASN A 130 -0.91 -3.55 -20.98
CA ASN A 130 -1.95 -4.60 -21.00
C ASN A 130 -2.47 -4.97 -19.60
N VAL A 131 -2.03 -4.33 -18.53
CA VAL A 131 -2.62 -4.45 -17.20
C VAL A 131 -4.04 -3.88 -17.27
N ARG A 132 -5.02 -4.62 -16.75
CA ARG A 132 -6.42 -4.20 -16.83
C ARG A 132 -6.84 -3.53 -15.53
N LEU A 133 -7.22 -2.27 -15.64
CA LEU A 133 -7.64 -1.40 -14.55
C LEU A 133 -9.18 -1.32 -14.50
N GLY A 134 -9.75 -1.43 -13.31
CA GLY A 134 -11.20 -1.33 -13.13
C GLY A 134 -11.64 -1.49 -11.69
N ALA A 135 -12.94 -1.70 -11.50
CA ALA A 135 -13.58 -1.77 -10.19
C ALA A 135 -13.22 -0.56 -9.31
N VAL A 136 -13.09 0.62 -9.92
CA VAL A 136 -12.70 1.84 -9.22
C VAL A 136 -13.80 2.27 -8.25
N VAL A 137 -13.41 2.60 -7.02
CA VAL A 137 -14.27 3.21 -6.01
C VAL A 137 -13.60 4.47 -5.51
N GLU A 138 -14.34 5.56 -5.52
CA GLU A 138 -13.99 6.79 -4.81
C GLU A 138 -15.17 7.19 -3.93
N HIS A 139 -14.88 7.43 -2.66
CA HIS A 139 -15.88 7.84 -1.70
C HIS A 139 -15.31 8.87 -0.74
N ILE A 140 -15.84 10.10 -0.82
CA ILE A 140 -15.54 11.17 0.11
C ILE A 140 -16.82 11.51 0.85
N ASN A 141 -16.83 11.36 2.18
CA ASN A 141 -17.97 11.71 3.02
C ASN A 141 -17.53 12.67 4.12
N GLN A 142 -17.94 13.93 3.99
CA GLN A 142 -17.61 14.98 4.96
C GLN A 142 -18.24 14.70 6.35
N GLY A 143 -19.46 14.15 6.38
CA GLY A 143 -20.17 13.87 7.63
C GLY A 143 -19.52 12.76 8.45
N GLU A 144 -18.98 11.74 7.79
CA GLU A 144 -18.24 10.63 8.39
C GLU A 144 -16.74 10.88 8.47
N GLN A 145 -16.27 12.02 7.95
CA GLN A 145 -14.84 12.38 7.85
C GLN A 145 -14.03 11.26 7.16
N THR A 146 -14.57 10.73 6.05
CA THR A 146 -14.00 9.57 5.34
C THR A 146 -13.51 9.98 3.96
N GLN A 147 -12.31 9.54 3.63
CA GLN A 147 -11.79 9.51 2.29
C GLN A 147 -11.30 8.10 1.97
N PHE A 148 -11.96 7.46 1.02
CA PHE A 148 -11.61 6.11 0.57
C PHE A 148 -11.57 6.05 -0.96
N ALA A 149 -10.49 5.50 -1.51
CA ALA A 149 -10.43 5.11 -2.90
C ALA A 149 -9.66 3.78 -3.04
N ALA A 150 -10.11 2.97 -4.01
CA ALA A 150 -9.50 1.69 -4.33
C ALA A 150 -9.74 1.33 -5.80
N ALA A 151 -8.84 0.56 -6.39
CA ALA A 151 -8.98 0.01 -7.73
C ALA A 151 -8.34 -1.37 -7.84
N THR A 152 -8.71 -2.11 -8.87
CA THR A 152 -8.10 -3.40 -9.21
C THR A 152 -7.26 -3.30 -10.47
N PHE A 153 -6.11 -3.97 -10.45
CA PHE A 153 -5.19 -4.11 -11.57
C PHE A 153 -4.99 -5.62 -11.85
N GLN A 154 -5.51 -6.10 -12.98
CA GLN A 154 -5.37 -7.50 -13.37
C GLN A 154 -4.07 -7.64 -14.18
N LEU A 155 -3.11 -8.35 -13.62
CA LEU A 155 -1.85 -8.63 -14.33
C LEU A 155 -2.11 -9.63 -15.47
N PRO A 156 -1.49 -9.41 -16.65
CA PRO A 156 -1.61 -10.36 -17.77
C PRO A 156 -1.04 -11.73 -17.37
N ASP A 157 -1.76 -12.80 -17.73
CA ASP A 157 -1.27 -14.17 -17.54
C ASP A 157 -0.19 -14.47 -18.60
N GLY A 158 1.06 -14.59 -18.15
CA GLY A 158 2.21 -14.92 -19.01
C GLY A 158 2.18 -16.31 -19.62
N HIS A 159 1.22 -17.14 -19.25
CA HIS A 159 1.09 -18.50 -19.75
C HIS A 159 -0.03 -18.64 -20.78
N LYS A 160 0.31 -18.95 -22.02
CA LYS A 160 -0.63 -19.41 -23.07
C LYS A 160 -1.32 -20.72 -22.63
N ARG A 161 -2.22 -20.66 -21.67
CA ARG A 161 -2.99 -21.83 -21.22
C ARG A 161 -4.16 -22.10 -22.15
N ARG A 162 -4.33 -23.36 -22.49
CA ARG A 162 -5.37 -23.88 -23.40
C ARG A 162 -6.80 -23.84 -22.82
N LYS A 163 -6.96 -23.41 -21.56
CA LYS A 163 -8.24 -23.18 -20.88
C LYS A 163 -8.17 -21.90 -20.04
N PRO A 164 -9.08 -20.94 -20.21
CA PRO A 164 -9.09 -19.67 -19.48
C PRO A 164 -9.72 -19.82 -18.07
N THR A 165 -9.22 -20.75 -17.26
CA THR A 165 -9.73 -20.97 -15.90
C THR A 165 -8.98 -20.16 -14.84
N TYR A 166 -7.87 -19.51 -15.20
CA TYR A 166 -7.11 -18.61 -14.33
C TYR A 166 -6.84 -17.31 -15.07
N LYS A 167 -7.33 -16.21 -14.53
CA LYS A 167 -7.23 -14.86 -15.11
C LYS A 167 -5.98 -14.10 -14.63
N GLY A 168 -4.87 -14.79 -14.27
CA GLY A 168 -3.66 -14.15 -13.74
C GLY A 168 -3.79 -13.77 -12.26
N THR A 169 -3.00 -12.79 -11.82
CA THR A 169 -3.00 -12.24 -10.45
C THR A 169 -3.74 -10.91 -10.43
N LEU A 170 -4.59 -10.71 -9.43
CA LEU A 170 -5.25 -9.44 -9.18
C LEU A 170 -4.46 -8.65 -8.14
N VAL A 171 -4.04 -7.46 -8.48
CA VAL A 171 -3.51 -6.49 -7.53
C VAL A 171 -4.64 -5.55 -7.14
N ILE A 172 -4.89 -5.41 -5.87
CA ILE A 172 -5.84 -4.44 -5.31
C ILE A 172 -5.03 -3.32 -4.69
N SER A 173 -5.21 -2.11 -5.21
CA SER A 173 -4.56 -0.91 -4.71
C SER A 173 -5.53 -0.09 -3.88
N PHE A 174 -5.08 0.31 -2.70
CA PHE A 174 -5.76 1.26 -1.82
C PHE A 174 -5.02 2.59 -1.87
N ARG A 175 -5.74 3.66 -2.21
CA ARG A 175 -5.18 5.01 -2.24
C ARG A 175 -4.93 5.52 -0.83
N GLY A 176 -3.80 6.17 -0.64
CA GLY A 176 -3.52 6.97 0.55
C GLY A 176 -4.33 8.26 0.57
N THR A 177 -3.97 9.12 1.49
CA THR A 177 -4.60 10.44 1.62
C THR A 177 -4.16 11.33 0.47
N ASP A 178 -5.12 12.02 -0.12
CA ASP A 178 -4.85 13.11 -1.06
C ASP A 178 -4.52 14.41 -0.28
N ASP A 179 -4.58 15.55 -0.98
CA ASP A 179 -4.31 16.85 -0.37
C ASP A 179 -5.45 17.37 0.55
N SER A 180 -6.58 16.65 0.66
CA SER A 180 -7.75 17.13 1.41
C SER A 180 -7.53 17.11 2.93
N LEU A 181 -7.93 18.17 3.63
CA LEU A 181 -7.88 18.22 5.10
C LEU A 181 -8.77 17.16 5.75
N ILE A 182 -9.81 16.68 5.06
CA ILE A 182 -10.68 15.60 5.54
C ILE A 182 -9.92 14.29 5.59
N GLY A 183 -9.18 13.97 4.53
CA GLY A 183 -8.34 12.78 4.48
C GLY A 183 -7.25 12.81 5.55
N TRP A 184 -6.55 13.94 5.70
CA TRP A 184 -5.56 14.11 6.75
C TRP A 184 -6.16 13.99 8.15
N LYS A 185 -7.38 14.53 8.37
CA LYS A 185 -8.06 14.37 9.66
C LYS A 185 -8.38 12.91 9.95
N GLU A 186 -8.84 12.13 8.96
CA GLU A 186 -9.08 10.70 9.13
C GLU A 186 -7.80 9.94 9.50
N ASP A 187 -6.65 10.31 8.94
CA ASP A 187 -5.37 9.70 9.28
C ASP A 187 -4.99 9.97 10.75
N PHE A 188 -5.17 11.20 11.21
CA PHE A 188 -4.94 11.54 12.61
C PHE A 188 -5.97 10.89 13.55
N ASN A 189 -7.21 10.66 13.10
CA ASN A 189 -8.23 9.96 13.87
C ASN A 189 -7.83 8.52 14.20
N MET A 190 -6.94 7.89 13.41
CA MET A 190 -6.40 6.56 13.75
C MET A 190 -5.70 6.52 15.11
N ALA A 191 -5.32 7.66 15.68
CA ALA A 191 -4.72 7.75 17.02
C ALA A 191 -5.70 7.41 18.16
N PHE A 192 -7.02 7.49 17.93
CA PHE A 192 -8.03 7.26 18.97
C PHE A 192 -9.23 6.47 18.47
N GLN A 193 -9.42 6.30 17.17
CA GLN A 193 -10.50 5.56 16.55
C GLN A 193 -9.98 4.34 15.81
N TYR A 194 -10.45 3.18 16.19
CA TYR A 194 -10.17 1.92 15.50
C TYR A 194 -11.42 1.02 15.45
N PRO A 195 -11.82 0.55 14.26
CA PRO A 195 -11.36 0.99 12.96
C PRO A 195 -11.90 2.36 12.54
N VAL A 196 -11.13 3.11 11.74
CA VAL A 196 -11.63 4.30 11.03
C VAL A 196 -12.57 3.89 9.87
N PRO A 197 -13.43 4.80 9.37
CA PRO A 197 -14.36 4.47 8.29
C PRO A 197 -13.68 3.91 7.03
N ALA A 198 -12.55 4.48 6.57
CA ALA A 198 -11.82 3.99 5.40
C ALA A 198 -11.31 2.54 5.56
N GLN A 199 -10.91 2.14 6.77
CA GLN A 199 -10.52 0.74 7.04
C GLN A 199 -11.70 -0.22 6.84
N ARG A 200 -12.91 0.15 7.31
CA ARG A 200 -14.12 -0.66 7.07
C ARG A 200 -14.45 -0.74 5.58
N SER A 201 -14.33 0.39 4.86
CA SER A 201 -14.53 0.44 3.41
C SER A 201 -13.52 -0.44 2.66
N ALA A 202 -12.25 -0.48 3.08
CA ALA A 202 -11.22 -1.34 2.49
C ALA A 202 -11.56 -2.84 2.65
N SER A 203 -12.04 -3.25 3.83
CA SER A 203 -12.48 -4.63 4.06
C SER A 203 -13.71 -4.99 3.20
N ALA A 204 -14.71 -4.11 3.14
CA ALA A 204 -15.90 -4.32 2.33
C ALA A 204 -15.57 -4.38 0.82
N TYR A 205 -14.66 -3.53 0.36
CA TYR A 205 -14.17 -3.53 -1.02
C TYR A 205 -13.48 -4.85 -1.38
N LEU A 206 -12.55 -5.32 -0.52
CA LEU A 206 -11.88 -6.61 -0.74
C LEU A 206 -12.89 -7.75 -0.80
N ASP A 207 -13.88 -7.78 0.08
CA ASP A 207 -14.90 -8.83 0.11
C ASP A 207 -15.75 -8.83 -1.17
N MET A 208 -16.10 -7.65 -1.70
CA MET A 208 -16.85 -7.54 -2.95
C MET A 208 -16.03 -8.00 -4.15
N VAL A 209 -14.81 -7.50 -4.29
CA VAL A 209 -13.89 -7.88 -5.38
C VAL A 209 -13.61 -9.38 -5.33
N ALA A 210 -13.40 -9.94 -4.13
CA ALA A 210 -13.11 -11.36 -3.95
C ALA A 210 -14.25 -12.30 -4.36
N ARG A 211 -15.51 -11.81 -4.41
CA ARG A 211 -16.67 -12.57 -4.95
C ARG A 211 -16.68 -12.60 -6.48
N LEU A 212 -16.01 -11.64 -7.13
CA LEU A 212 -15.93 -11.51 -8.59
C LEU A 212 -14.61 -12.09 -9.15
N TRP A 213 -13.66 -12.40 -8.28
CA TRP A 213 -12.34 -12.90 -8.63
C TRP A 213 -12.00 -14.15 -7.82
N GLU A 214 -11.63 -15.24 -8.47
CA GLU A 214 -11.29 -16.52 -7.80
C GLU A 214 -9.78 -16.77 -7.71
N GLY A 215 -8.98 -16.02 -8.46
CA GLY A 215 -7.52 -16.18 -8.55
C GLY A 215 -6.74 -15.61 -7.36
N PRO A 216 -5.40 -15.63 -7.47
CA PRO A 216 -4.49 -15.00 -6.50
C PRO A 216 -4.74 -13.51 -6.38
N ILE A 217 -4.46 -12.95 -5.19
CA ILE A 217 -4.63 -11.53 -4.86
C ILE A 217 -3.34 -11.01 -4.25
N ILE A 218 -2.92 -9.83 -4.66
CA ILE A 218 -1.89 -9.02 -4.01
C ILE A 218 -2.56 -7.72 -3.56
N LEU A 219 -2.28 -7.27 -2.35
CA LEU A 219 -2.76 -5.97 -1.85
C LEU A 219 -1.60 -5.00 -1.80
N VAL A 220 -1.82 -3.78 -2.27
CA VAL A 220 -0.81 -2.73 -2.25
C VAL A 220 -1.41 -1.42 -1.76
N GLY A 221 -0.60 -0.57 -1.18
CA GLY A 221 -0.98 0.79 -0.87
C GLY A 221 0.19 1.62 -0.34
N HIS A 222 0.20 2.88 -0.73
CA HIS A 222 1.13 3.88 -0.27
C HIS A 222 0.46 4.73 0.81
N SER A 223 1.21 5.20 1.81
CA SER A 223 0.67 6.05 2.88
C SER A 223 -0.47 5.35 3.65
N LYS A 224 -1.57 6.03 3.94
CA LYS A 224 -2.80 5.43 4.51
C LYS A 224 -3.21 4.16 3.77
N GLY A 225 -3.05 4.11 2.43
CA GLY A 225 -3.37 2.93 1.62
C GLY A 225 -2.64 1.67 2.05
N GLY A 226 -1.40 1.78 2.53
CA GLY A 226 -0.64 0.66 3.11
C GLY A 226 -1.28 0.10 4.38
N ASN A 227 -1.77 0.96 5.26
CA ASN A 227 -2.54 0.56 6.44
C ASN A 227 -3.87 -0.11 6.04
N LEU A 228 -4.60 0.47 5.07
CA LEU A 228 -5.85 -0.09 4.54
C LEU A 228 -5.65 -1.49 3.94
N ALA A 229 -4.54 -1.72 3.21
CA ALA A 229 -4.19 -3.02 2.64
C ALA A 229 -3.99 -4.09 3.73
N ILE A 230 -3.24 -3.76 4.79
CA ILE A 230 -3.04 -4.66 5.94
C ILE A 230 -4.38 -4.90 6.66
N TYR A 231 -5.17 -3.84 6.91
CA TYR A 231 -6.46 -3.96 7.58
C TYR A 231 -7.43 -4.87 6.80
N ALA A 232 -7.56 -4.67 5.49
CA ALA A 232 -8.39 -5.51 4.64
C ALA A 232 -7.92 -6.98 4.67
N ALA A 233 -6.61 -7.24 4.60
CA ALA A 233 -6.05 -8.59 4.64
C ALA A 233 -6.35 -9.32 5.95
N MET A 234 -6.17 -8.66 7.10
CA MET A 234 -6.37 -9.31 8.40
C MET A 234 -7.83 -9.60 8.71
N ASN A 235 -8.76 -8.79 8.17
CA ASN A 235 -10.20 -8.94 8.38
C ASN A 235 -10.90 -9.73 7.26
N ALA A 236 -10.18 -10.16 6.22
CA ALA A 236 -10.72 -10.95 5.12
C ALA A 236 -11.25 -12.32 5.60
N ASP A 237 -12.32 -12.79 4.94
CA ASP A 237 -12.79 -14.19 5.11
C ASP A 237 -11.61 -15.17 4.96
N PRO A 238 -11.52 -16.25 5.75
CA PRO A 238 -10.42 -17.21 5.68
C PRO A 238 -10.19 -17.79 4.26
N LYS A 239 -11.23 -17.94 3.43
CA LYS A 239 -11.10 -18.40 2.05
C LYS A 239 -10.46 -17.34 1.16
N VAL A 240 -10.79 -16.06 1.36
CA VAL A 240 -10.19 -14.91 0.67
C VAL A 240 -8.74 -14.77 1.12
N ARG A 241 -8.47 -14.80 2.43
CA ARG A 241 -7.14 -14.68 3.02
C ARG A 241 -6.13 -15.71 2.49
N LYS A 242 -6.60 -16.95 2.20
CA LYS A 242 -5.76 -17.98 1.57
C LYS A 242 -5.31 -17.61 0.15
N ARG A 243 -6.07 -16.78 -0.57
CA ARG A 243 -5.75 -16.32 -1.92
C ARG A 243 -4.83 -15.09 -1.92
N ILE A 244 -4.77 -14.35 -0.80
CA ILE A 244 -3.84 -13.25 -0.66
C ILE A 244 -2.42 -13.81 -0.61
N GLN A 245 -1.62 -13.52 -1.63
CA GLN A 245 -0.24 -13.94 -1.74
C GLN A 245 0.70 -13.01 -0.99
N HIS A 246 0.47 -11.69 -1.13
CA HIS A 246 1.33 -10.67 -0.57
C HIS A 246 0.54 -9.40 -0.23
N VAL A 247 1.08 -8.61 0.72
CA VAL A 247 0.59 -7.27 1.09
C VAL A 247 1.79 -6.34 1.12
N TYR A 248 1.80 -5.31 0.28
CA TYR A 248 2.82 -4.27 0.28
C TYR A 248 2.28 -3.02 0.97
N SER A 249 2.93 -2.63 2.06
CA SER A 249 2.69 -1.38 2.77
C SER A 249 3.87 -0.45 2.53
N LEU A 250 3.65 0.57 1.71
CA LEU A 250 4.67 1.50 1.25
C LEU A 250 4.52 2.81 2.03
N ASP A 251 5.38 3.01 2.99
CA ASP A 251 5.37 4.09 3.98
C ASP A 251 4.01 4.30 4.67
N GLY A 252 3.26 3.18 4.88
CA GLY A 252 1.97 3.22 5.55
C GLY A 252 2.12 3.19 7.07
N PRO A 253 1.24 3.87 7.84
CA PRO A 253 1.26 3.79 9.30
C PRO A 253 0.96 2.37 9.80
N GLY A 254 1.45 2.05 10.99
CA GLY A 254 1.20 0.79 11.68
C GLY A 254 -0.18 0.72 12.35
N PHE A 255 -0.26 -0.05 13.43
CA PHE A 255 -1.49 -0.27 14.19
C PHE A 255 -1.24 -0.15 15.69
N PRO A 256 -2.29 0.09 16.51
CA PRO A 256 -2.18 0.07 17.96
C PRO A 256 -1.63 -1.28 18.47
N PRO A 257 -0.95 -1.30 19.63
CA PRO A 257 -0.30 -2.50 20.19
C PRO A 257 -1.24 -3.71 20.35
N GLU A 258 -2.49 -3.48 20.74
CA GLU A 258 -3.52 -4.51 20.89
C GLU A 258 -3.91 -5.16 19.57
N ILE A 259 -3.77 -4.45 18.45
CA ILE A 259 -4.08 -4.94 17.12
C ILE A 259 -2.94 -5.80 16.56
N VAL A 260 -1.71 -5.32 16.65
CA VAL A 260 -0.55 -6.08 16.13
C VAL A 260 -0.30 -7.38 16.90
N THR A 261 -0.75 -7.45 18.15
CA THR A 261 -0.70 -8.68 18.96
C THR A 261 -1.87 -9.63 18.72
N SER A 262 -2.90 -9.22 17.97
CA SER A 262 -4.09 -10.02 17.71
C SER A 262 -3.80 -11.24 16.82
N PRO A 263 -4.58 -12.34 16.97
CA PRO A 263 -4.46 -13.52 16.08
C PRO A 263 -4.69 -13.19 14.60
N ALA A 264 -5.59 -12.22 14.31
CA ALA A 264 -5.89 -11.79 12.95
C ALA A 264 -4.66 -11.17 12.28
N TYR A 265 -3.98 -10.25 12.97
CA TYR A 265 -2.76 -9.61 12.46
C TYR A 265 -1.63 -10.64 12.26
N ARG A 266 -1.36 -11.48 13.27
CA ARG A 266 -0.31 -12.50 13.21
C ARG A 266 -0.49 -13.48 12.04
N THR A 267 -1.73 -13.73 11.62
CA THR A 267 -2.02 -14.62 10.48
C THR A 267 -1.56 -14.02 9.15
N ILE A 268 -1.59 -12.69 9.00
CA ILE A 268 -1.20 -12.03 7.74
C ILE A 268 0.20 -11.46 7.80
N GLN A 269 0.76 -11.22 8.96
CA GLN A 269 2.09 -10.65 9.15
C GLN A 269 3.19 -11.29 8.28
N PRO A 270 3.27 -12.63 8.11
CA PRO A 270 4.27 -13.25 7.23
C PRO A 270 4.12 -12.91 5.74
N LYS A 271 3.00 -12.32 5.35
CA LYS A 271 2.72 -11.91 3.98
C LYS A 271 2.94 -10.42 3.74
N VAL A 272 3.24 -9.66 4.79
CA VAL A 272 3.43 -8.22 4.73
C VAL A 272 4.89 -7.90 4.43
N THR A 273 5.11 -7.09 3.41
CA THR A 273 6.36 -6.37 3.19
C THR A 273 6.11 -4.90 3.44
N LYS A 274 6.83 -4.34 4.41
CA LYS A 274 6.82 -2.92 4.71
C LYS A 274 8.09 -2.27 4.19
N ILE A 275 7.94 -1.21 3.41
CA ILE A 275 9.04 -0.43 2.85
C ILE A 275 8.83 1.02 3.26
N VAL A 276 9.88 1.65 3.77
CA VAL A 276 9.83 3.03 4.25
C VAL A 276 11.07 3.78 3.79
N PRO A 277 11.00 5.10 3.50
CA PRO A 277 12.20 5.89 3.23
C PRO A 277 13.01 6.11 4.52
N SER A 278 14.29 6.45 4.38
CA SER A 278 15.21 6.58 5.53
C SER A 278 14.81 7.64 6.55
N SER A 279 14.08 8.68 6.13
CA SER A 279 13.51 9.69 7.04
C SER A 279 11.99 9.59 7.15
N SER A 280 11.46 8.36 7.13
CA SER A 280 10.02 8.12 7.28
C SER A 280 9.50 8.73 8.58
N ILE A 281 8.37 9.41 8.44
CA ILE A 281 7.55 9.94 9.53
C ILE A 281 6.24 9.15 9.58
N VAL A 282 5.53 9.09 8.47
CA VAL A 282 4.19 8.46 8.36
C VAL A 282 4.26 6.96 8.62
N GLY A 283 5.20 6.26 7.98
CA GLY A 283 5.36 4.82 8.12
C GLY A 283 5.77 4.38 9.52
N MET A 284 6.21 5.31 10.37
CA MET A 284 6.66 5.03 11.73
C MET A 284 5.62 5.40 12.80
N ILE A 285 4.44 5.85 12.40
CA ILE A 285 3.32 6.08 13.34
C ILE A 285 2.74 4.72 13.74
N PHE A 286 2.57 4.49 15.04
CA PHE A 286 2.12 3.25 15.67
C PHE A 286 3.08 2.04 15.51
N GLU A 287 2.62 0.86 15.97
CA GLU A 287 3.43 -0.34 15.99
C GLU A 287 3.53 -1.00 14.61
N THR A 288 4.74 -1.45 14.29
CA THR A 288 5.06 -2.14 13.05
C THR A 288 5.95 -3.35 13.38
N PRO A 289 5.35 -4.54 13.63
CA PRO A 289 6.11 -5.71 14.06
C PRO A 289 6.83 -6.46 12.92
N GLU A 290 6.49 -6.19 11.66
CA GLU A 290 7.18 -6.72 10.50
C GLU A 290 8.51 -5.98 10.26
N PRO A 291 9.53 -6.69 9.72
CA PRO A 291 10.78 -6.03 9.33
C PRO A 291 10.51 -4.94 8.28
N CYS A 292 10.94 -3.72 8.58
CA CYS A 292 10.90 -2.63 7.62
C CYS A 292 12.14 -2.67 6.73
N ARG A 293 11.95 -2.63 5.41
CA ARG A 293 13.03 -2.33 4.48
C ARG A 293 13.14 -0.82 4.34
N VAL A 294 14.32 -0.29 4.64
CA VAL A 294 14.59 1.14 4.54
C VAL A 294 15.19 1.45 3.17
N VAL A 295 14.63 2.42 2.45
CA VAL A 295 15.07 2.83 1.12
C VAL A 295 15.63 4.25 1.12
N SER A 296 16.56 4.49 0.18
CA SER A 296 17.12 5.82 -0.06
C SER A 296 16.14 6.70 -0.82
N SER A 297 16.20 8.01 -0.56
CA SER A 297 15.43 9.04 -1.25
C SER A 297 16.35 10.19 -1.65
N ASP A 298 16.02 10.90 -2.73
CA ASP A 298 16.70 12.12 -3.16
C ASP A 298 16.18 13.38 -2.47
N SER A 299 15.19 13.23 -1.59
CA SER A 299 14.58 14.33 -0.85
C SER A 299 14.92 14.26 0.65
N ASP A 300 14.51 15.26 1.41
CA ASP A 300 14.76 15.38 2.84
C ASP A 300 13.46 15.43 3.68
N GLY A 301 13.53 14.92 4.92
CA GLY A 301 12.46 14.99 5.89
C GLY A 301 11.15 14.35 5.39
N ILE A 302 10.02 15.04 5.64
CA ILE A 302 8.69 14.55 5.27
C ILE A 302 8.51 14.40 3.75
N MET A 303 9.26 15.11 2.94
CA MET A 303 9.18 15.01 1.48
C MET A 303 9.66 13.64 0.96
N GLN A 304 10.40 12.88 1.75
CA GLN A 304 10.72 11.48 1.45
C GLN A 304 9.48 10.58 1.43
N HIS A 305 8.35 11.01 1.99
CA HIS A 305 7.09 10.29 1.90
C HIS A 305 6.56 10.20 0.46
N SER A 306 6.95 11.12 -0.41
CA SER A 306 6.56 11.07 -1.83
C SER A 306 7.23 9.87 -2.53
N ALA A 307 6.43 9.01 -3.14
CA ALA A 307 6.87 7.84 -3.91
C ALA A 307 7.86 8.20 -5.03
N PHE A 308 7.77 9.41 -5.56
CA PHE A 308 8.62 9.88 -6.68
C PHE A 308 10.06 10.16 -6.27
N THR A 309 10.34 10.25 -4.99
CA THR A 309 11.69 10.55 -4.46
C THR A 309 12.50 9.30 -4.11
N TRP A 310 11.90 8.10 -4.22
CA TRP A 310 12.57 6.86 -3.85
C TRP A 310 13.51 6.41 -4.96
N LEU A 311 14.75 6.07 -4.59
CA LEU A 311 15.83 5.82 -5.50
C LEU A 311 15.96 4.34 -5.88
N LEU A 312 16.19 4.09 -7.16
CA LEU A 312 16.32 2.77 -7.75
C LEU A 312 17.73 2.54 -8.34
N ASP A 313 18.17 1.28 -8.29
CA ASP A 313 19.30 0.75 -9.06
C ASP A 313 18.83 -0.49 -9.83
N GLY A 314 18.57 -0.31 -11.13
CA GLY A 314 17.96 -1.34 -11.97
C GLY A 314 16.55 -1.71 -11.50
N ASP A 315 16.35 -2.97 -11.14
CA ASP A 315 15.06 -3.51 -10.68
C ASP A 315 14.96 -3.66 -9.15
N GLN A 316 15.73 -2.88 -8.40
CA GLN A 316 15.74 -2.88 -6.94
C GLN A 316 15.77 -1.46 -6.37
N PHE A 317 15.20 -1.30 -5.17
CA PHE A 317 15.40 -0.08 -4.39
C PHE A 317 16.84 0.00 -3.88
N ILE A 318 17.42 1.20 -3.92
CA ILE A 318 18.63 1.49 -3.16
C ILE A 318 18.24 1.50 -1.67
N THR A 319 18.89 0.64 -0.88
CA THR A 319 18.53 0.45 0.53
C THR A 319 19.52 1.13 1.47
N GLU A 320 19.02 1.59 2.59
CA GLU A 320 19.78 2.08 3.74
C GLU A 320 19.80 1.01 4.84
N PRO A 321 20.87 0.96 5.66
CA PRO A 321 20.97 -0.05 6.71
C PRO A 321 19.93 0.15 7.84
N ASP A 322 19.45 1.40 8.06
CA ASP A 322 18.54 1.77 9.12
C ASP A 322 17.87 3.11 8.83
N LEU A 323 16.83 3.43 9.60
CA LEU A 323 16.20 4.75 9.61
C LEU A 323 17.19 5.82 10.06
N SER A 324 17.00 7.04 9.59
CA SER A 324 17.75 8.21 10.10
C SER A 324 17.51 8.38 11.59
N SER A 325 18.52 8.93 12.30
CA SER A 325 18.40 9.21 13.73
C SER A 325 17.23 10.14 14.07
N SER A 326 16.87 11.04 13.14
CA SER A 326 15.71 11.93 13.30
C SER A 326 14.39 11.16 13.22
N SER A 327 14.27 10.20 12.30
CA SER A 327 13.08 9.37 12.16
C SER A 327 12.90 8.45 13.37
N GLN A 328 13.98 7.84 13.85
CA GLN A 328 13.96 7.01 15.07
C GLN A 328 13.49 7.82 16.28
N LEU A 329 14.09 9.00 16.50
CA LEU A 329 13.72 9.88 17.61
C LEU A 329 12.25 10.35 17.51
N PHE A 330 11.81 10.70 16.29
CA PHE A 330 10.43 11.10 16.06
C PHE A 330 9.45 9.97 16.40
N ASN A 331 9.74 8.75 15.95
CA ASN A 331 8.94 7.57 16.23
C ASN A 331 8.82 7.34 17.75
N GLU A 332 9.93 7.36 18.47
CA GLU A 332 9.94 7.19 19.93
C GLU A 332 9.14 8.28 20.64
N GLU A 333 9.37 9.55 20.30
CA GLU A 333 8.71 10.68 20.95
C GLU A 333 7.21 10.73 20.64
N LEU A 334 6.81 10.52 19.36
CA LEU A 334 5.41 10.54 18.95
C LEU A 334 4.62 9.40 19.58
N ASN A 335 5.13 8.17 19.46
CA ASN A 335 4.42 7.01 20.01
C ASN A 335 4.36 7.07 21.54
N HIS A 336 5.41 7.55 22.19
CA HIS A 336 5.38 7.82 23.64
C HIS A 336 4.32 8.87 23.99
N TRP A 337 4.27 10.00 23.29
CA TRP A 337 3.27 11.05 23.53
C TRP A 337 1.84 10.53 23.31
N ILE A 338 1.59 9.82 22.21
CA ILE A 338 0.30 9.18 21.95
C ILE A 338 -0.08 8.25 23.11
N ALA A 339 0.85 7.43 23.61
CA ALA A 339 0.61 6.49 24.72
C ALA A 339 0.30 7.17 26.04
N THR A 340 0.76 8.44 26.27
CA THR A 340 0.48 9.19 27.50
C THR A 340 -0.91 9.80 27.53
N LEU A 341 -1.61 9.89 26.41
CA LEU A 341 -2.93 10.51 26.28
C LEU A 341 -4.05 9.45 26.34
N THR A 342 -5.16 9.81 26.95
CA THR A 342 -6.40 9.01 26.80
C THR A 342 -6.96 9.17 25.38
N PRO A 343 -7.83 8.23 24.90
CA PRO A 343 -8.48 8.37 23.59
C PRO A 343 -9.19 9.72 23.41
N GLU A 344 -9.90 10.21 24.46
CA GLU A 344 -10.62 11.49 24.43
C GLU A 344 -9.66 12.69 24.38
N GLN A 345 -8.45 12.56 24.94
CA GLN A 345 -7.42 13.61 24.85
C GLN A 345 -6.80 13.64 23.45
N ARG A 346 -6.58 12.48 22.83
CA ARG A 346 -6.10 12.37 21.45
C ARG A 346 -7.12 12.97 20.47
N GLU A 347 -8.40 12.63 20.61
CA GLU A 347 -9.50 13.20 19.82
C GLU A 347 -9.49 14.73 19.90
N ARG A 348 -9.46 15.29 21.11
CA ARG A 348 -9.42 16.75 21.31
C ARG A 348 -8.17 17.40 20.75
N ALA A 349 -7.01 16.74 20.81
CA ALA A 349 -5.77 17.25 20.23
C ALA A 349 -5.88 17.31 18.70
N VAL A 350 -6.43 16.29 18.06
CA VAL A 350 -6.70 16.24 16.62
C VAL A 350 -7.73 17.29 16.23
N ASP A 351 -8.84 17.40 16.94
CA ASP A 351 -9.87 18.41 16.67
C ASP A 351 -9.33 19.84 16.82
N ALA A 352 -8.49 20.08 17.83
CA ALA A 352 -7.82 21.38 18.01
C ALA A 352 -6.90 21.71 16.84
N LEU A 353 -6.11 20.76 16.35
CA LEU A 353 -5.25 20.93 15.20
C LEU A 353 -6.06 21.30 13.95
N PHE A 354 -7.08 20.53 13.63
CA PHE A 354 -7.90 20.78 12.44
C PHE A 354 -8.78 22.02 12.56
N THR A 355 -9.21 22.40 13.77
CA THR A 355 -9.86 23.70 14.02
C THR A 355 -8.94 24.87 13.64
N VAL A 356 -7.66 24.79 13.96
CA VAL A 356 -6.68 25.82 13.59
C VAL A 356 -6.38 25.79 12.09
N LEU A 357 -6.21 24.62 11.48
CA LEU A 357 -5.94 24.48 10.04
C LEU A 357 -7.09 24.99 9.18
N HIS A 358 -8.34 24.74 9.57
CA HIS A 358 -9.55 25.21 8.86
C HIS A 358 -9.92 26.67 9.12
N ALA A 359 -9.22 27.39 9.99
CA ALA A 359 -9.61 28.71 10.47
C ALA A 359 -9.77 29.77 9.37
N ASN A 360 -9.09 29.62 8.23
CA ASN A 360 -9.21 30.49 7.05
C ASN A 360 -10.14 29.94 5.98
N GLY A 361 -10.86 28.82 6.23
CA GLY A 361 -11.73 28.16 5.27
C GLY A 361 -11.01 27.25 4.27
N ALA A 362 -9.71 26.97 4.45
CA ALA A 362 -8.97 26.06 3.60
C ALA A 362 -9.56 24.65 3.67
N THR A 363 -9.60 23.99 2.50
CA THR A 363 -10.12 22.63 2.31
C THR A 363 -9.00 21.62 2.05
N SER A 364 -7.81 22.10 1.69
CA SER A 364 -6.63 21.29 1.41
C SER A 364 -5.39 21.77 2.18
N PHE A 365 -4.42 20.88 2.34
CA PHE A 365 -3.15 21.19 2.98
C PHE A 365 -2.34 22.19 2.14
N SER A 366 -2.34 22.05 0.83
CA SER A 366 -1.69 23.01 -0.09
C SER A 366 -2.28 24.41 0.03
N GLU A 367 -3.61 24.54 0.19
CA GLU A 367 -4.24 25.83 0.45
C GLU A 367 -3.80 26.45 1.77
N VAL A 368 -3.65 25.64 2.83
CA VAL A 368 -3.11 26.11 4.11
C VAL A 368 -1.69 26.66 3.93
N MET A 369 -0.83 25.93 3.22
CA MET A 369 0.58 26.28 3.03
C MET A 369 0.76 27.48 2.10
N SER A 370 0.06 27.53 0.97
CA SER A 370 0.16 28.65 0.02
C SER A 370 -0.35 29.97 0.59
N ASN A 371 -1.38 29.90 1.44
CA ASN A 371 -1.94 31.06 2.12
C ASN A 371 -1.35 31.28 3.53
N PHE A 372 -0.30 30.55 3.91
CA PHE A 372 0.17 30.53 5.30
C PHE A 372 0.38 31.90 5.93
N PRO A 373 1.07 32.87 5.29
CA PRO A 373 1.24 34.21 5.90
C PRO A 373 -0.10 34.95 6.11
N ALA A 374 -1.02 34.82 5.16
CA ALA A 374 -2.34 35.48 5.25
C ALA A 374 -3.27 34.77 6.25
N SER A 375 -3.07 33.48 6.48
CA SER A 375 -3.88 32.65 7.39
C SER A 375 -3.51 32.82 8.86
N ILE A 376 -2.30 33.32 9.18
CA ILE A 376 -1.80 33.45 10.55
C ILE A 376 -2.79 34.15 11.50
N PRO A 377 -3.42 35.29 11.15
CA PRO A 377 -4.37 35.94 12.06
C PRO A 377 -5.59 35.06 12.38
N ALA A 378 -6.15 34.38 11.40
CA ALA A 378 -7.29 33.48 11.59
C ALA A 378 -6.89 32.25 12.44
N MET A 379 -5.73 31.65 12.16
CA MET A 379 -5.18 30.53 12.92
C MET A 379 -4.88 30.91 14.37
N LEU A 380 -4.33 32.10 14.62
CA LEU A 380 -4.11 32.63 15.98
C LEU A 380 -5.44 32.86 16.69
N GLY A 381 -6.44 33.41 16.00
CA GLY A 381 -7.78 33.58 16.56
C GLY A 381 -8.39 32.26 17.00
N ALA A 382 -8.34 31.24 16.14
CA ALA A 382 -8.79 29.88 16.47
C ALA A 382 -8.00 29.27 17.63
N TYR A 383 -6.68 29.38 17.63
CA TYR A 383 -5.81 28.91 18.72
C TYR A 383 -6.15 29.56 20.07
N VAL A 384 -6.39 30.88 20.11
CA VAL A 384 -6.80 31.58 21.31
C VAL A 384 -8.18 31.14 21.81
N GLY A 385 -9.07 30.74 20.88
CA GLY A 385 -10.39 30.21 21.20
C GLY A 385 -10.38 28.78 21.80
N LEU A 386 -9.29 28.02 21.66
CA LEU A 386 -9.14 26.71 22.27
C LEU A 386 -9.09 26.75 23.80
N THR A 387 -9.47 25.65 24.46
CA THR A 387 -9.27 25.53 25.91
C THR A 387 -7.77 25.49 26.26
N PRO A 388 -7.37 25.87 27.52
CA PRO A 388 -5.97 25.78 27.92
C PRO A 388 -5.36 24.36 27.80
N ALA A 389 -6.17 23.33 27.99
CA ALA A 389 -5.74 21.92 27.85
C ALA A 389 -5.47 21.57 26.38
N ASP A 390 -6.39 21.93 25.47
CA ASP A 390 -6.26 21.63 24.03
C ASP A 390 -5.09 22.41 23.42
N ARG A 391 -4.88 23.67 23.83
CA ARG A 391 -3.69 24.44 23.42
C ARG A 391 -2.39 23.76 23.83
N ARG A 392 -2.32 23.20 25.04
CA ARG A 392 -1.13 22.49 25.51
C ARG A 392 -0.85 21.25 24.65
N HIS A 393 -1.84 20.39 24.41
CA HIS A 393 -1.68 19.19 23.58
C HIS A 393 -1.31 19.52 22.14
N LEU A 394 -1.90 20.57 21.57
CA LEU A 394 -1.54 21.04 20.24
C LEU A 394 -0.08 21.51 20.17
N VAL A 395 0.39 22.29 21.15
CA VAL A 395 1.78 22.76 21.20
C VAL A 395 2.75 21.60 21.40
N GLU A 396 2.42 20.63 22.24
CA GLU A 396 3.23 19.42 22.44
C GLU A 396 3.37 18.62 21.13
N ALA A 397 2.27 18.38 20.40
CA ALA A 397 2.28 17.70 19.10
C ALA A 397 3.11 18.44 18.05
N LEU A 398 2.91 19.76 17.93
CA LEU A 398 3.67 20.60 17.00
C LEU A 398 5.17 20.65 17.35
N ALA A 399 5.52 20.64 18.63
CA ALA A 399 6.93 20.63 19.06
C ALA A 399 7.63 19.32 18.66
N ILE A 400 6.94 18.16 18.74
CA ILE A 400 7.47 16.86 18.29
C ILE A 400 7.72 16.89 16.77
N LEU A 401 6.74 17.35 16.00
CA LEU A 401 6.86 17.48 14.53
C LEU A 401 8.00 18.43 14.13
N PHE A 402 8.10 19.59 14.80
CA PHE A 402 9.16 20.57 14.51
C PHE A 402 10.55 20.01 14.83
N LYS A 403 10.70 19.32 15.95
CA LYS A 403 11.96 18.69 16.34
C LYS A 403 12.42 17.63 15.33
N ALA A 404 11.49 16.82 14.83
CA ALA A 404 11.76 15.84 13.78
C ALA A 404 12.22 16.51 12.47
N SER A 405 11.57 17.60 12.07
CA SER A 405 11.89 18.31 10.82
C SER A 405 13.24 19.06 10.87
N THR A 406 13.72 19.43 12.06
CA THR A 406 14.96 20.20 12.25
C THR A 406 16.18 19.35 12.63
N ALA A 407 15.99 18.05 12.90
CA ALA A 407 17.09 17.15 13.23
C ALA A 407 18.00 16.96 12.00
N LYS A 408 19.25 17.43 12.11
CA LYS A 408 20.23 17.37 11.03
C LYS A 408 20.61 15.92 10.71
N ARG A 409 20.56 15.56 9.42
CA ARG A 409 21.12 14.32 8.90
C ARG A 409 22.60 14.21 9.30
N LYS A 410 23.00 13.18 10.06
CA LYS A 410 24.40 12.81 10.15
C LYS A 410 24.86 12.39 8.76
N PRO A 411 25.98 12.93 8.22
CA PRO A 411 26.47 12.51 6.91
C PRO A 411 26.74 11.01 6.96
N THR A 412 26.03 10.25 6.12
CA THR A 412 26.31 8.83 5.89
C THR A 412 27.73 8.75 5.33
N PRO A 413 28.65 7.93 5.90
CA PRO A 413 29.95 7.72 5.31
C PRO A 413 29.74 7.15 3.90
N ALA A 414 30.39 7.77 2.89
CA ALA A 414 30.33 7.31 1.53
C ALA A 414 30.66 5.80 1.49
N PRO A 415 29.97 5.00 0.66
CA PRO A 415 30.24 3.59 0.53
C PRO A 415 31.73 3.43 0.19
N ALA A 416 32.43 2.64 1.01
CA ALA A 416 33.84 2.36 0.80
C ALA A 416 34.01 1.79 -0.61
N SER A 417 34.69 2.51 -1.48
CA SER A 417 35.04 2.06 -2.82
C SER A 417 35.67 0.67 -2.71
N ALA A 418 35.05 -0.30 -3.38
CA ALA A 418 35.59 -1.66 -3.49
C ALA A 418 37.07 -1.57 -3.93
N PRO A 419 37.98 -2.34 -3.33
CA PRO A 419 39.37 -2.30 -3.72
C PRO A 419 39.49 -2.75 -5.17
N SER A 420 40.02 -1.87 -6.01
CA SER A 420 40.43 -2.13 -7.37
C SER A 420 41.33 -3.38 -7.40
N SER A 421 40.89 -4.45 -8.05
CA SER A 421 41.66 -5.64 -8.28
C SER A 421 42.89 -5.29 -9.15
N ALA A 422 44.03 -5.09 -8.49
CA ALA A 422 45.29 -5.00 -9.14
C ALA A 422 45.62 -6.36 -9.78
N THR A 423 45.70 -6.36 -11.10
CA THR A 423 46.19 -7.45 -11.94
C THR A 423 47.65 -7.78 -11.58
N SER A 424 47.85 -8.83 -10.81
CA SER A 424 49.18 -9.46 -10.66
C SER A 424 49.29 -10.58 -11.69
N LYS A 425 50.11 -10.36 -12.72
CA LYS A 425 50.66 -11.41 -13.59
C LYS A 425 51.66 -12.22 -12.73
N ALA A 426 51.34 -13.46 -12.41
CA ALA A 426 52.34 -14.44 -12.01
C ALA A 426 52.26 -15.61 -12.97
N THR A 427 53.41 -15.85 -13.56
CA THR A 427 53.80 -16.87 -14.52
C THR A 427 53.66 -18.27 -13.92
N ALA A 428 53.16 -19.17 -14.76
CA ALA A 428 53.04 -20.61 -14.44
C ALA A 428 54.39 -21.30 -14.35
N GLU A 429 54.55 -22.14 -13.38
CA GLU A 429 55.42 -23.32 -13.45
C GLU A 429 54.67 -24.53 -12.90
N ILE A 430 54.58 -25.55 -13.77
CA ILE A 430 54.03 -26.88 -13.48
C ILE A 430 55.23 -27.75 -12.99
N PRO A 431 55.04 -28.62 -12.01
CA PRO A 431 55.66 -29.92 -12.02
C PRO A 431 54.63 -31.05 -11.99
N ALA A 432 54.86 -31.99 -12.91
CA ALA A 432 54.14 -33.26 -13.02
C ALA A 432 54.71 -34.33 -12.03
N GLU A 433 53.97 -35.42 -12.01
CA GLU A 433 54.25 -36.76 -11.40
C GLU A 433 53.56 -36.98 -10.02
N THR A 434 52.87 -38.07 -9.75
CA THR A 434 52.79 -39.40 -10.31
C THR A 434 51.55 -40.10 -9.74
N ALA A 435 51.05 -41.06 -10.53
CA ALA A 435 49.94 -41.98 -10.24
C ALA A 435 50.30 -43.05 -9.23
N THR A 436 49.29 -43.56 -8.53
CA THR A 436 48.97 -44.97 -8.11
C THR A 436 47.78 -44.85 -7.15
N GLY A 437 46.70 -45.58 -7.20
CA GLY A 437 46.32 -46.85 -7.73
C GLY A 437 45.33 -47.49 -6.77
N ALA A 438 44.19 -47.97 -7.30
CA ALA A 438 43.38 -49.07 -6.77
C ALA A 438 42.72 -48.88 -5.38
N ASP A 439 41.56 -49.31 -5.04
CA ASP A 439 40.64 -50.31 -5.56
C ASP A 439 39.33 -50.28 -4.74
N SER A 440 38.22 -50.58 -5.40
CA SER A 440 37.13 -51.50 -5.02
C SER A 440 36.37 -51.30 -3.67
N ALA A 441 35.11 -51.08 -3.69
CA ALA A 441 34.03 -52.04 -3.50
C ALA A 441 32.75 -51.42 -2.91
N ALA A 442 31.69 -51.42 -3.60
CA ALA A 442 30.36 -51.68 -3.06
C ALA A 442 30.19 -53.24 -2.98
N PRO A 443 29.20 -53.84 -2.37
CA PRO A 443 27.82 -53.41 -2.09
C PRO A 443 27.27 -53.95 -0.73
N ALA A 444 26.06 -53.66 -0.33
CA ALA A 444 24.98 -54.66 -0.13
C ALA A 444 23.73 -54.07 0.57
N ARG A 445 22.63 -54.43 0.02
CA ARG A 445 21.26 -54.38 0.56
C ARG A 445 21.10 -55.34 1.76
N ALA A 446 20.13 -55.04 2.64
CA ALA A 446 19.25 -56.05 3.23
C ALA A 446 17.94 -55.41 3.70
N ASP A 447 16.88 -55.98 3.16
CA ASP A 447 15.48 -55.96 3.60
C ASP A 447 15.30 -56.65 4.93
N THR A 448 14.21 -56.34 5.65
CA THR A 448 13.21 -57.23 6.30
C THR A 448 12.27 -56.36 7.09
N ASP A 449 11.01 -56.21 6.75
CA ASP A 449 9.80 -56.99 6.96
C ASP A 449 9.22 -57.01 8.37
N ALA A 450 7.93 -56.67 8.41
CA ALA A 450 6.80 -57.17 9.21
C ALA A 450 6.75 -56.73 10.70
N ASP A 451 5.65 -56.32 11.30
CA ASP A 451 4.35 -56.95 11.36
C ASP A 451 3.29 -56.06 12.06
N ALA A 452 2.08 -56.37 11.86
CA ALA A 452 0.77 -55.98 12.21
C ALA A 452 0.42 -55.79 13.72
N GLY A 453 -0.72 -55.12 13.91
CA GLY A 453 -1.55 -55.21 15.11
C GLY A 453 -2.36 -53.94 15.41
N THR A 454 -3.46 -53.70 14.84
CA THR A 454 -4.90 -54.02 15.08
C THR A 454 -5.45 -53.54 16.44
N THR A 455 -6.65 -52.91 16.32
CA THR A 455 -7.76 -52.73 17.31
C THR A 455 -7.67 -51.47 18.19
N ALA A 456 -8.71 -50.71 18.50
CA ALA A 456 -10.15 -50.70 18.22
C ALA A 456 -10.67 -49.37 18.70
N SER A 457 -11.74 -48.86 18.07
CA SER A 457 -12.66 -47.87 18.66
C SER A 457 -13.54 -48.54 19.72
N PRO A 458 -14.16 -47.75 20.62
CA PRO A 458 -15.60 -47.57 20.51
C PRO A 458 -16.06 -46.11 20.77
N SER A 459 -16.97 -45.56 19.97
CA SER A 459 -18.45 -45.40 20.09
C SER A 459 -18.95 -44.72 21.37
N ALA A 460 -19.48 -43.49 21.22
CA ALA A 460 -20.88 -43.05 21.17
C ALA A 460 -21.58 -42.82 22.52
N GLU A 461 -22.54 -41.88 22.49
CA GLU A 461 -23.64 -41.59 23.43
C GLU A 461 -23.27 -40.63 24.59
N ASP A 462 -23.98 -39.62 25.00
CA ASP A 462 -25.40 -39.20 24.83
C ASP A 462 -25.53 -37.72 25.22
N ALA A 463 -26.17 -36.91 24.51
CA ALA A 463 -27.53 -36.35 24.62
C ALA A 463 -27.84 -35.45 25.86
N THR A 464 -28.63 -34.45 25.52
CA THR A 464 -29.65 -33.66 26.23
C THR A 464 -29.21 -32.39 26.96
N GLU A 465 -29.65 -31.24 26.38
CA GLU A 465 -30.85 -30.43 26.67
C GLU A 465 -30.75 -29.58 27.95
N ILE A 466 -30.94 -28.28 27.86
CA ILE A 466 -32.06 -27.42 28.24
C ILE A 466 -31.63 -25.95 28.28
N ALA A 467 -32.27 -25.17 27.47
CA ALA A 467 -32.90 -23.88 27.53
C ALA A 467 -32.75 -23.02 28.82
N ASP A 468 -32.33 -21.75 28.66
CA ASP A 468 -33.15 -20.55 28.84
C ASP A 468 -32.53 -19.38 28.09
#